data_5d8ede78c197a90474f0940d1a2bd2b1
#
_entry.id   5d8ede78c197a90474f0940d1a2bd2b1
#
_cell.length_a   1.000
_cell.length_b   1.000
_cell.length_c   1.000
_cell.angle_alpha   90.00
_cell.angle_beta   90.00
_cell.angle_gamma   90.00
#
_symmetry.space_group_name_H-M   'P 1'
#
loop_
_entity.id
_entity.type
_entity.pdbx_description
1 polymer ?
#
loop_
_entity_poly.entity_id
_entity_poly.type
_entity_poly.pdbx_seq_one_letter_code
_entity_poly.pdbx_strand_id
1 'polypeptide(L)'
;MRFTRRSFLYSSLAIPMLARERLETIPADLKTPYKTNRLVIAPSKEPESFDGQGADAPFVFREGDSLYMTYIGFDGQGYQTGLASSSNLLDWKKEGVIIRRDPDNPISRYNVAMTWILRENGVFSSGALKKVDGRFLGIYHAYPKPGYEEGPAVIGLCWSKDLRTWELEAPFLRPENGQPWEQGGLYKACILESQGTYYVYYNAKTRGAHWREQTGFVTSPDLKTWKRFEGNPVIRNGPKGSVDEIFASDPCVLQYADGWALFYYSLDGKFVARDLLALSPDLRRVTKCQGVLIDVGPKGSVDSKFAHKPSVFFHNGILYHFYCAVSEEFGRGISVATSKPV
;
A
#
# COMPACT_ATOMS: atom_id res chain seq x y z
N MET A 1 23.42 -66.58 41.55
CA MET A 1 22.80 -65.87 40.44
C MET A 1 22.43 -64.47 40.89
N ARG A 2 23.17 -63.45 40.39
CA ARG A 2 22.93 -62.02 40.70
C ARG A 2 22.19 -61.37 39.54
N PHE A 3 20.99 -60.85 39.81
CA PHE A 3 20.24 -60.03 38.85
C PHE A 3 20.63 -58.54 38.98
N THR A 4 21.18 -57.96 37.95
CA THR A 4 21.48 -56.56 37.82
C THR A 4 20.25 -55.79 37.32
N ARG A 5 19.80 -54.77 38.09
CA ARG A 5 18.75 -53.80 37.70
C ARG A 5 19.32 -52.85 36.65
N ARG A 6 18.71 -52.80 35.45
CA ARG A 6 18.94 -51.76 34.48
C ARG A 6 18.01 -50.58 34.82
N SER A 7 18.62 -49.43 35.10
CA SER A 7 17.92 -48.16 35.26
C SER A 7 17.61 -47.59 33.86
N PHE A 8 16.34 -47.37 33.53
CA PHE A 8 15.92 -46.62 32.38
C PHE A 8 15.93 -45.13 32.74
N LEU A 9 16.83 -44.36 32.11
CA LEU A 9 16.82 -42.91 32.10
C LEU A 9 15.78 -42.43 31.08
N TYR A 10 14.67 -41.86 31.58
CA TYR A 10 13.75 -41.08 30.73
C TYR A 10 14.40 -39.73 30.43
N SER A 11 14.90 -39.52 29.20
CA SER A 11 15.23 -38.21 28.73
C SER A 11 13.93 -37.47 28.34
N SER A 12 13.54 -36.50 29.16
CA SER A 12 12.47 -35.56 28.82
C SER A 12 12.94 -34.67 27.69
N LEU A 13 12.44 -34.92 26.48
CA LEU A 13 12.52 -33.99 25.38
C LEU A 13 11.69 -32.76 25.74
N ALA A 14 12.35 -31.67 26.12
CA ALA A 14 11.75 -30.36 26.23
C ALA A 14 11.35 -29.92 24.81
N ILE A 15 10.05 -29.94 24.51
CA ILE A 15 9.49 -29.32 23.34
C ILE A 15 9.75 -27.81 23.49
N PRO A 16 10.45 -27.13 22.56
CA PRO A 16 10.64 -25.70 22.64
C PRO A 16 9.25 -25.06 22.58
N MET A 17 8.87 -24.39 23.66
CA MET A 17 7.71 -23.50 23.69
C MET A 17 7.95 -22.44 22.64
N LEU A 18 7.25 -22.51 21.50
CA LEU A 18 7.21 -21.43 20.52
C LEU A 18 6.82 -20.16 21.26
N ALA A 19 7.75 -19.23 21.36
CA ALA A 19 7.50 -17.92 21.93
C ALA A 19 6.32 -17.33 21.14
N ARG A 20 5.19 -17.14 21.81
CA ARG A 20 4.03 -16.45 21.26
C ARG A 20 4.51 -15.04 20.95
N GLU A 21 4.65 -14.68 19.68
CA GLU A 21 4.95 -13.31 19.26
C GLU A 21 3.95 -12.39 19.96
N ARG A 22 4.48 -11.48 20.77
CA ARG A 22 3.66 -10.49 21.46
C ARG A 22 3.19 -9.50 20.40
N LEU A 23 1.94 -9.60 19.98
CA LEU A 23 1.33 -8.63 19.07
C LEU A 23 1.28 -7.29 19.78
N GLU A 24 1.71 -6.25 19.09
CA GLU A 24 1.60 -4.86 19.54
C GLU A 24 0.13 -4.41 19.53
N THR A 25 -0.23 -3.48 20.39
CA THR A 25 -1.55 -2.83 20.33
C THR A 25 -1.51 -1.65 19.36
N ILE A 26 -2.59 -1.40 18.64
CA ILE A 26 -2.71 -0.20 17.80
C ILE A 26 -2.65 1.05 18.68
N PRO A 27 -1.64 1.96 18.50
CA PRO A 27 -1.56 3.22 19.24
C PRO A 27 -2.83 4.05 19.06
N ALA A 28 -3.26 4.72 20.14
CA ALA A 28 -4.53 5.44 20.15
C ALA A 28 -4.55 6.62 19.16
N ASP A 29 -3.42 7.30 18.98
CA ASP A 29 -3.22 8.44 18.09
C ASP A 29 -3.12 8.07 16.61
N LEU A 30 -2.98 6.77 16.29
CA LEU A 30 -3.05 6.24 14.93
C LEU A 30 -4.45 5.73 14.54
N LYS A 31 -5.42 5.76 15.45
CA LYS A 31 -6.79 5.32 15.17
C LYS A 31 -7.60 6.42 14.51
N THR A 32 -8.39 6.02 13.52
CA THR A 32 -9.30 6.89 12.76
C THR A 32 -10.72 6.31 12.76
N PRO A 33 -11.44 6.33 13.91
CA PRO A 33 -12.71 5.64 14.07
C PRO A 33 -13.90 6.31 13.38
N TYR A 34 -13.73 7.57 12.89
CA TYR A 34 -14.83 8.35 12.33
C TYR A 34 -14.85 8.24 10.81
N LYS A 35 -15.57 7.28 10.27
CA LYS A 35 -15.79 7.12 8.82
C LYS A 35 -16.80 8.15 8.31
N THR A 36 -16.49 8.77 7.17
CA THR A 36 -17.42 9.73 6.55
C THR A 36 -18.60 9.04 5.84
N ASN A 37 -18.48 7.76 5.54
CA ASN A 37 -19.47 6.95 4.80
C ASN A 37 -19.89 7.59 3.46
N ARG A 38 -18.97 8.28 2.81
CA ARG A 38 -19.16 8.82 1.45
C ARG A 38 -17.90 8.62 0.62
N LEU A 39 -18.03 8.55 -0.69
CA LEU A 39 -16.89 8.60 -1.59
C LEU A 39 -16.43 10.05 -1.74
N VAL A 40 -15.18 10.34 -1.36
CA VAL A 40 -14.55 11.65 -1.58
C VAL A 40 -14.00 11.76 -3.00
N ILE A 41 -13.65 10.64 -3.64
CA ILE A 41 -13.45 10.49 -5.08
C ILE A 41 -14.33 9.33 -5.55
N ALA A 42 -15.39 9.63 -6.26
CA ALA A 42 -16.25 8.66 -6.92
C ALA A 42 -15.80 8.44 -8.38
N PRO A 43 -16.16 7.30 -9.02
CA PRO A 43 -16.05 7.16 -10.47
C PRO A 43 -16.70 8.33 -11.21
N SER A 44 -16.12 8.75 -12.32
CA SER A 44 -16.75 9.74 -13.20
C SER A 44 -17.98 9.16 -13.87
N LYS A 45 -18.98 10.01 -14.14
CA LYS A 45 -20.21 9.56 -14.78
C LYS A 45 -20.08 9.44 -16.32
N GLU A 46 -19.07 10.12 -16.88
CA GLU A 46 -18.79 10.08 -18.30
C GLU A 46 -18.17 8.73 -18.68
N PRO A 47 -18.78 7.95 -19.58
CA PRO A 47 -18.34 6.58 -19.92
C PRO A 47 -16.89 6.52 -20.46
N GLU A 48 -16.44 7.56 -21.15
CA GLU A 48 -15.08 7.66 -21.73
C GLU A 48 -14.05 8.21 -20.73
N SER A 49 -14.44 8.49 -19.49
CA SER A 49 -13.50 8.98 -18.49
C SER A 49 -12.53 7.88 -18.06
N PHE A 50 -11.25 8.26 -17.83
CA PHE A 50 -10.23 7.33 -17.39
C PHE A 50 -10.54 6.62 -16.05
N ASP A 51 -11.46 7.16 -15.27
CA ASP A 51 -11.92 6.64 -13.98
C ASP A 51 -13.43 6.30 -13.98
N GLY A 52 -14.02 6.12 -15.16
CA GLY A 52 -15.46 5.87 -15.32
C GLY A 52 -15.96 4.59 -14.67
N GLN A 53 -15.09 3.58 -14.49
CA GLN A 53 -15.42 2.31 -13.83
C GLN A 53 -14.85 2.17 -12.41
N GLY A 54 -13.96 3.09 -11.98
CA GLY A 54 -13.43 3.05 -10.62
C GLY A 54 -12.32 4.04 -10.37
N ALA A 55 -12.23 4.47 -9.11
CA ALA A 55 -11.11 5.22 -8.56
C ALA A 55 -10.49 4.42 -7.41
N ASP A 56 -9.15 4.35 -7.34
CA ASP A 56 -8.42 3.46 -6.46
C ASP A 56 -7.10 4.06 -5.98
N ALA A 57 -6.44 3.44 -5.01
CA ALA A 57 -5.09 3.71 -4.55
C ALA A 57 -4.79 5.20 -4.31
N PRO A 58 -5.43 5.84 -3.33
CA PRO A 58 -5.18 7.24 -3.00
C PRO A 58 -3.75 7.46 -2.51
N PHE A 59 -3.17 8.61 -2.87
CA PHE A 59 -1.96 9.12 -2.23
C PHE A 59 -2.10 10.64 -2.03
N VAL A 60 -2.15 11.07 -0.77
CA VAL A 60 -2.36 12.49 -0.40
C VAL A 60 -1.05 13.16 -0.04
N PHE A 61 -0.86 14.39 -0.49
CA PHE A 61 0.34 15.19 -0.26
C PHE A 61 0.04 16.69 -0.25
N ARG A 62 1.03 17.47 0.19
CA ARG A 62 1.02 18.94 0.16
C ARG A 62 2.08 19.44 -0.82
N GLU A 63 1.74 20.43 -1.62
CA GLU A 63 2.71 21.23 -2.38
C GLU A 63 2.33 22.71 -2.25
N GLY A 64 3.23 23.49 -1.65
CA GLY A 64 2.92 24.84 -1.17
C GLY A 64 1.76 24.83 -0.17
N ASP A 65 0.78 25.70 -0.37
CA ASP A 65 -0.42 25.81 0.48
C ASP A 65 -1.55 24.88 0.03
N SER A 66 -1.36 24.14 -1.06
CA SER A 66 -2.41 23.31 -1.66
C SER A 66 -2.29 21.85 -1.25
N LEU A 67 -3.45 21.20 -1.11
CA LEU A 67 -3.58 19.77 -0.83
C LEU A 67 -3.97 19.04 -2.11
N TYR A 68 -3.27 17.95 -2.38
CA TYR A 68 -3.47 17.16 -3.59
C TYR A 68 -3.62 15.68 -3.26
N MET A 69 -4.26 14.96 -4.16
CA MET A 69 -4.33 13.51 -4.18
C MET A 69 -4.01 13.01 -5.57
N THR A 70 -3.01 12.12 -5.72
CA THR A 70 -3.01 11.24 -6.89
C THR A 70 -3.86 10.02 -6.62
N TYR A 71 -4.51 9.50 -7.65
CA TYR A 71 -5.32 8.30 -7.58
C TYR A 71 -5.26 7.56 -8.91
N ILE A 72 -5.59 6.28 -8.87
CA ILE A 72 -5.64 5.43 -10.05
C ILE A 72 -7.08 5.41 -10.55
N GLY A 73 -7.30 5.75 -11.81
CA GLY A 73 -8.56 5.58 -12.50
C GLY A 73 -8.57 4.30 -13.35
N PHE A 74 -9.70 3.64 -13.43
CA PHE A 74 -9.94 2.49 -14.30
C PHE A 74 -11.12 2.76 -15.24
N ASP A 75 -10.90 2.57 -16.54
CA ASP A 75 -11.87 2.84 -17.61
C ASP A 75 -12.42 1.56 -18.27
N GLY A 76 -12.15 0.40 -17.68
CA GLY A 76 -12.49 -0.91 -18.26
C GLY A 76 -11.41 -1.50 -19.16
N GLN A 77 -10.44 -0.71 -19.60
CA GLN A 77 -9.31 -1.18 -20.43
C GLN A 77 -8.00 -1.27 -19.65
N GLY A 78 -7.77 -0.31 -18.72
CA GLY A 78 -6.57 -0.30 -17.90
C GLY A 78 -6.45 0.94 -17.03
N TYR A 79 -5.40 0.95 -16.21
CA TYR A 79 -5.15 2.03 -15.28
C TYR A 79 -4.48 3.25 -15.91
N GLN A 80 -4.85 4.42 -15.41
CA GLN A 80 -4.17 5.68 -15.60
C GLN A 80 -4.11 6.44 -14.28
N THR A 81 -3.18 7.39 -14.15
CA THR A 81 -3.02 8.15 -12.90
C THR A 81 -3.67 9.52 -13.03
N GLY A 82 -4.61 9.82 -12.14
CA GLY A 82 -5.26 11.12 -12.01
C GLY A 82 -4.70 11.96 -10.87
N LEU A 83 -5.03 13.25 -10.92
CA LEU A 83 -4.76 14.22 -9.86
C LEU A 83 -6.07 14.89 -9.45
N ALA A 84 -6.21 15.13 -8.16
CA ALA A 84 -7.28 15.94 -7.59
C ALA A 84 -6.71 16.94 -6.57
N SER A 85 -7.39 18.07 -6.37
CA SER A 85 -7.04 19.10 -5.41
C SER A 85 -8.16 19.30 -4.39
N SER A 86 -7.81 19.75 -3.18
CA SER A 86 -8.76 20.02 -2.10
C SER A 86 -8.26 21.15 -1.20
N SER A 87 -9.17 21.87 -0.57
CA SER A 87 -8.87 22.82 0.49
C SER A 87 -9.17 22.28 1.91
N ASN A 88 -9.87 21.14 2.01
CA ASN A 88 -10.37 20.63 3.31
C ASN A 88 -10.21 19.11 3.48
N LEU A 89 -9.62 18.40 2.49
CA LEU A 89 -9.42 16.94 2.46
C LEU A 89 -10.72 16.09 2.37
N LEU A 90 -11.87 16.75 2.29
CA LEU A 90 -13.17 16.09 2.23
C LEU A 90 -13.84 16.29 0.87
N ASP A 91 -13.68 17.47 0.28
CA ASP A 91 -14.23 17.82 -1.01
C ASP A 91 -13.09 17.97 -2.01
N TRP A 92 -13.11 17.18 -3.07
CA TRP A 92 -12.03 17.07 -4.03
C TRP A 92 -12.48 17.49 -5.43
N LYS A 93 -11.69 18.30 -6.08
CA LYS A 93 -11.83 18.66 -7.49
C LYS A 93 -10.88 17.82 -8.32
N LYS A 94 -11.39 17.03 -9.24
CA LYS A 94 -10.58 16.27 -10.20
C LYS A 94 -9.93 17.24 -11.18
N GLU A 95 -8.60 17.16 -11.29
CA GLU A 95 -7.78 18.00 -12.18
C GLU A 95 -7.45 17.30 -13.51
N GLY A 96 -7.81 16.01 -13.64
CA GLY A 96 -7.60 15.19 -14.82
C GLY A 96 -6.43 14.23 -14.71
N VAL A 97 -6.07 13.62 -15.84
CA VAL A 97 -5.02 12.59 -15.95
C VAL A 97 -3.65 13.25 -16.05
N ILE A 98 -2.71 12.78 -15.22
CA ILE A 98 -1.31 13.24 -15.19
C ILE A 98 -0.34 12.20 -15.77
N ILE A 99 -0.67 10.91 -15.75
CA ILE A 99 0.08 9.86 -16.45
C ILE A 99 -0.93 9.03 -17.25
N ARG A 100 -0.80 9.08 -18.57
CA ARG A 100 -1.68 8.36 -19.49
C ARG A 100 -1.04 7.06 -19.94
N ARG A 101 -1.87 6.11 -20.35
CA ARG A 101 -1.43 4.99 -21.19
C ARG A 101 -0.88 5.54 -22.49
N ASP A 102 0.21 4.96 -22.93
CA ASP A 102 0.86 5.29 -24.21
C ASP A 102 1.00 4.00 -25.04
N PRO A 103 0.25 3.85 -26.14
CA PRO A 103 0.27 2.64 -26.96
C PRO A 103 1.63 2.35 -27.58
N ASP A 104 2.48 3.38 -27.76
CA ASP A 104 3.82 3.26 -28.33
C ASP A 104 4.87 2.91 -27.28
N ASN A 105 4.57 3.10 -25.99
CA ASN A 105 5.47 2.77 -24.89
C ASN A 105 5.15 1.35 -24.33
N PRO A 106 6.07 0.37 -24.48
CA PRO A 106 5.81 -0.99 -24.05
C PRO A 106 5.55 -1.14 -22.54
N ILE A 107 5.96 -0.17 -21.73
CA ILE A 107 5.77 -0.18 -20.27
C ILE A 107 4.35 0.28 -19.91
N SER A 108 3.92 1.44 -20.46
CA SER A 108 2.65 2.09 -20.11
C SER A 108 1.51 1.82 -21.09
N ARG A 109 1.71 0.91 -22.05
CA ARG A 109 0.73 0.62 -23.12
C ARG A 109 -0.66 0.30 -22.63
N TYR A 110 -0.76 -0.51 -21.59
CA TYR A 110 -2.03 -1.03 -21.09
C TYR A 110 -2.42 -0.45 -19.74
N ASN A 111 -1.45 -0.25 -18.85
CA ASN A 111 -1.69 0.18 -17.49
C ASN A 111 -0.49 0.96 -16.99
N VAL A 112 -0.73 2.09 -16.33
CA VAL A 112 0.29 2.82 -15.59
C VAL A 112 -0.31 3.48 -14.36
N ALA A 113 0.21 3.14 -13.20
CA ALA A 113 -0.32 3.56 -11.92
C ALA A 113 0.80 4.12 -11.03
N MET A 114 0.89 5.44 -10.90
CA MET A 114 1.75 6.07 -9.90
C MET A 114 1.06 6.01 -8.54
N THR A 115 1.72 5.42 -7.55
CA THR A 115 1.12 5.16 -6.25
C THR A 115 1.72 5.96 -5.11
N TRP A 116 2.84 6.65 -5.35
CA TRP A 116 3.50 7.47 -4.34
C TRP A 116 4.42 8.50 -4.98
N ILE A 117 4.59 9.64 -4.31
CA ILE A 117 5.60 10.66 -4.60
C ILE A 117 6.43 10.87 -3.33
N LEU A 118 7.74 11.02 -3.45
CA LEU A 118 8.61 11.24 -2.31
C LEU A 118 8.19 12.51 -1.55
N ARG A 119 7.88 12.36 -0.25
CA ARG A 119 7.43 13.44 0.62
C ARG A 119 8.06 13.34 2.02
N GLU A 120 7.77 14.28 2.88
CA GLU A 120 8.00 14.13 4.31
C GLU A 120 7.28 12.88 4.83
N ASN A 121 8.03 12.01 5.52
CA ASN A 121 7.57 10.67 5.86
C ASN A 121 6.95 10.55 7.26
N GLY A 122 6.92 11.59 8.08
CA GLY A 122 6.33 11.51 9.41
C GLY A 122 4.81 11.36 9.36
N VAL A 123 4.24 10.50 10.22
CA VAL A 123 2.77 10.39 10.34
C VAL A 123 2.13 11.75 10.63
N PHE A 124 2.78 12.55 11.48
CA PHE A 124 2.30 13.88 11.88
C PHE A 124 3.04 15.03 11.20
N SER A 125 3.76 14.75 10.09
CA SER A 125 4.40 15.77 9.27
C SER A 125 3.39 16.48 8.37
N SER A 126 3.82 17.58 7.74
CA SER A 126 2.98 18.33 6.80
C SER A 126 2.63 17.53 5.53
N GLY A 127 3.37 16.46 5.23
CA GLY A 127 3.26 15.68 4.01
C GLY A 127 3.72 16.46 2.77
N ALA A 128 4.59 17.48 2.96
CA ALA A 128 5.17 18.26 1.86
C ALA A 128 6.05 17.39 0.98
N LEU A 129 5.98 17.60 -0.34
CA LEU A 129 6.81 16.88 -1.29
C LEU A 129 8.29 17.26 -1.16
N LYS A 130 9.15 16.28 -1.37
CA LYS A 130 10.60 16.45 -1.46
C LYS A 130 11.03 16.38 -2.93
N LYS A 131 12.00 17.22 -3.30
CA LYS A 131 12.63 17.19 -4.61
C LYS A 131 14.00 16.51 -4.54
N VAL A 132 14.31 15.75 -5.55
CA VAL A 132 15.65 15.18 -5.80
C VAL A 132 16.14 15.84 -7.08
N ASP A 133 17.31 16.48 -7.03
CA ASP A 133 17.91 17.24 -8.14
C ASP A 133 16.89 18.20 -8.82
N GLY A 134 16.09 18.90 -8.00
CA GLY A 134 15.11 19.89 -8.45
C GLY A 134 13.82 19.30 -9.06
N ARG A 135 13.64 17.98 -9.10
CA ARG A 135 12.46 17.29 -9.62
C ARG A 135 11.72 16.51 -8.53
N PHE A 136 10.42 16.34 -8.70
CA PHE A 136 9.62 15.42 -7.93
C PHE A 136 9.90 13.99 -8.38
N LEU A 137 10.07 13.09 -7.41
CA LEU A 137 10.31 11.67 -7.63
C LEU A 137 9.04 10.89 -7.28
N GLY A 138 8.45 10.25 -8.27
CA GLY A 138 7.33 9.33 -8.12
C GLY A 138 7.74 7.88 -8.33
N ILE A 139 6.89 6.96 -7.88
CA ILE A 139 7.03 5.54 -8.12
C ILE A 139 5.76 4.99 -8.76
N TYR A 140 5.92 4.21 -9.80
CA TYR A 140 4.81 3.63 -10.56
C TYR A 140 4.93 2.11 -10.65
N HIS A 141 3.80 1.46 -10.89
CA HIS A 141 3.76 0.10 -11.40
C HIS A 141 2.99 0.05 -12.71
N ALA A 142 3.28 -0.96 -13.53
CA ALA A 142 2.63 -1.16 -14.81
C ALA A 142 2.39 -2.64 -15.10
N TYR A 143 1.18 -2.98 -15.53
CA TYR A 143 0.80 -4.33 -15.95
C TYR A 143 1.00 -4.52 -17.44
N PRO A 144 1.48 -5.71 -17.87
CA PRO A 144 1.85 -5.96 -19.26
C PRO A 144 0.67 -6.27 -20.19
N LYS A 145 -0.55 -6.37 -19.69
CA LYS A 145 -1.75 -6.76 -20.45
C LYS A 145 -2.91 -5.78 -20.19
N PRO A 146 -3.87 -5.67 -21.14
CA PRO A 146 -5.10 -4.93 -20.91
C PRO A 146 -5.97 -5.61 -19.85
N GLY A 147 -6.83 -4.84 -19.21
CA GLY A 147 -7.74 -5.32 -18.16
C GLY A 147 -7.34 -4.90 -16.77
N TYR A 148 -8.05 -5.44 -15.80
CA TYR A 148 -7.85 -5.15 -14.38
C TYR A 148 -6.73 -6.04 -13.81
N GLU A 149 -5.54 -5.46 -13.55
CA GLU A 149 -4.40 -6.14 -12.90
C GLU A 149 -3.91 -7.42 -13.63
N GLU A 150 -3.90 -7.38 -14.97
CA GLU A 150 -3.57 -8.54 -15.79
C GLU A 150 -2.06 -8.69 -16.03
N GLY A 151 -1.56 -9.85 -15.63
CA GLY A 151 -0.15 -10.26 -15.81
C GLY A 151 0.78 -9.80 -14.68
N PRO A 152 2.09 -10.11 -14.81
CA PRO A 152 3.07 -9.76 -13.79
C PRO A 152 3.52 -8.30 -13.93
N ALA A 153 3.04 -7.43 -13.03
CA ALA A 153 3.42 -6.02 -13.04
C ALA A 153 4.87 -5.80 -12.62
N VAL A 154 5.42 -4.68 -13.06
CA VAL A 154 6.78 -4.19 -12.78
C VAL A 154 6.72 -2.84 -12.07
N ILE A 155 7.80 -2.45 -11.38
CA ILE A 155 7.91 -1.17 -10.66
C ILE A 155 9.04 -0.35 -11.26
N GLY A 156 8.77 0.97 -11.48
CA GLY A 156 9.73 1.94 -11.99
C GLY A 156 9.61 3.29 -11.29
N LEU A 157 10.60 4.15 -11.53
CA LEU A 157 10.61 5.53 -11.08
C LEU A 157 10.01 6.43 -12.16
N CYS A 158 9.41 7.55 -11.74
CA CYS A 158 8.99 8.60 -12.63
C CYS A 158 9.32 9.98 -12.05
N TRP A 159 9.49 10.96 -12.93
CA TRP A 159 9.99 12.28 -12.59
C TRP A 159 9.11 13.38 -13.15
N SER A 160 8.96 14.46 -12.37
CA SER A 160 8.23 15.65 -12.80
C SER A 160 8.87 16.93 -12.29
N LYS A 161 8.71 18.03 -13.03
CA LYS A 161 9.05 19.38 -12.57
C LYS A 161 7.84 20.16 -12.06
N ASP A 162 6.63 19.74 -12.47
CA ASP A 162 5.40 20.53 -12.34
C ASP A 162 4.20 19.74 -11.76
N LEU A 163 4.38 18.45 -11.46
CA LEU A 163 3.33 17.50 -11.01
C LEU A 163 2.24 17.21 -12.05
N ARG A 164 2.37 17.74 -13.26
CA ARG A 164 1.39 17.60 -14.36
C ARG A 164 1.92 16.70 -15.47
N THR A 165 3.21 16.80 -15.73
CA THR A 165 3.91 16.02 -16.75
C THR A 165 4.94 15.12 -16.09
N TRP A 166 4.89 13.81 -16.39
CA TRP A 166 5.74 12.82 -15.81
C TRP A 166 6.52 12.03 -16.84
N GLU A 167 7.81 11.88 -16.58
CA GLU A 167 8.72 11.05 -17.38
C GLU A 167 8.91 9.71 -16.68
N LEU A 168 8.57 8.61 -17.36
CA LEU A 168 8.73 7.26 -16.84
C LEU A 168 10.13 6.73 -17.14
N GLU A 169 10.87 6.28 -16.14
CA GLU A 169 12.08 5.48 -16.32
C GLU A 169 11.76 4.01 -16.58
N ALA A 170 12.72 3.29 -17.17
CA ALA A 170 12.61 1.84 -17.29
C ALA A 170 12.44 1.18 -15.91
N PRO A 171 11.60 0.15 -15.78
CA PRO A 171 11.41 -0.54 -14.52
C PRO A 171 12.71 -1.09 -13.95
N PHE A 172 13.01 -0.71 -12.70
CA PHE A 172 14.17 -1.20 -11.95
C PHE A 172 13.88 -2.49 -11.17
N LEU A 173 12.60 -2.77 -10.89
CA LEU A 173 12.19 -3.95 -10.15
C LEU A 173 11.23 -4.79 -10.98
N ARG A 174 11.63 -6.04 -11.24
CA ARG A 174 10.93 -6.97 -12.11
C ARG A 174 10.68 -8.30 -11.40
N PRO A 175 9.50 -8.94 -11.59
CA PRO A 175 9.13 -10.17 -10.91
C PRO A 175 9.98 -11.37 -11.33
N GLU A 176 10.44 -11.44 -12.57
CA GLU A 176 11.28 -12.54 -13.07
C GLU A 176 12.64 -12.66 -12.37
N ASN A 177 13.13 -11.55 -11.79
CA ASN A 177 14.38 -11.50 -11.03
C ASN A 177 14.14 -11.64 -9.51
N GLY A 178 12.90 -11.95 -9.10
CA GLY A 178 12.47 -12.03 -7.72
C GLY A 178 12.42 -13.44 -7.15
N GLN A 179 12.19 -13.52 -5.86
CA GLN A 179 11.92 -14.76 -5.14
C GLN A 179 10.55 -15.34 -5.56
N PRO A 180 10.24 -16.62 -5.28
CA PRO A 180 8.96 -17.24 -5.68
C PRO A 180 7.70 -16.45 -5.26
N TRP A 181 7.74 -15.74 -4.12
CA TRP A 181 6.62 -14.93 -3.64
C TRP A 181 6.39 -13.63 -4.46
N GLU A 182 7.36 -13.24 -5.32
CA GLU A 182 7.33 -12.04 -6.16
C GLU A 182 6.95 -12.34 -7.62
N GLN A 183 7.07 -13.57 -8.06
CA GLN A 183 7.06 -13.93 -9.48
C GLN A 183 5.70 -13.79 -10.18
N GLY A 184 4.63 -13.55 -9.44
CA GLY A 184 3.31 -13.25 -9.99
C GLY A 184 3.10 -11.79 -10.35
N GLY A 185 3.98 -10.89 -9.89
CA GLY A 185 3.94 -9.45 -10.15
C GLY A 185 4.27 -8.62 -8.90
N LEU A 186 4.71 -7.37 -9.14
CA LEU A 186 5.14 -6.40 -8.14
C LEU A 186 4.36 -5.11 -8.37
N TYR A 187 3.70 -4.57 -7.35
CA TYR A 187 2.85 -3.39 -7.52
C TYR A 187 2.63 -2.64 -6.22
N LYS A 188 1.88 -1.53 -6.28
CA LYS A 188 1.52 -0.65 -5.17
C LYS A 188 2.70 -0.37 -4.24
N ALA A 189 3.65 0.39 -4.74
CA ALA A 189 4.86 0.73 -4.02
C ALA A 189 4.73 2.08 -3.30
N CYS A 190 5.50 2.21 -2.20
CA CYS A 190 5.72 3.45 -1.49
C CYS A 190 7.22 3.69 -1.36
N ILE A 191 7.69 4.90 -1.72
CA ILE A 191 9.08 5.29 -1.60
C ILE A 191 9.28 6.26 -0.44
N LEU A 192 10.33 6.03 0.36
CA LEU A 192 10.77 6.93 1.42
C LEU A 192 12.30 7.04 1.43
N GLU A 193 12.80 8.10 2.03
CA GLU A 193 14.21 8.31 2.27
C GLU A 193 14.47 8.38 3.78
N SER A 194 15.45 7.65 4.27
CA SER A 194 15.89 7.67 5.66
C SER A 194 17.41 7.52 5.72
N GLN A 195 18.06 8.47 6.38
CA GLN A 195 19.50 8.45 6.63
C GLN A 195 20.34 8.26 5.34
N GLY A 196 19.97 8.96 4.26
CA GLY A 196 20.65 8.88 2.97
C GLY A 196 20.43 7.59 2.18
N THR A 197 19.46 6.77 2.60
CA THR A 197 19.07 5.54 1.92
C THR A 197 17.61 5.63 1.48
N TYR A 198 17.34 5.33 0.23
CA TYR A 198 15.98 5.18 -0.30
C TYR A 198 15.50 3.76 -0.04
N TYR A 199 14.26 3.67 0.44
CA TYR A 199 13.53 2.42 0.62
C TYR A 199 12.31 2.43 -0.29
N VAL A 200 12.11 1.37 -1.04
CA VAL A 200 10.86 1.14 -1.78
C VAL A 200 10.20 -0.11 -1.22
N TYR A 201 9.14 0.12 -0.47
CA TYR A 201 8.24 -0.96 -0.05
C TYR A 201 7.25 -1.26 -1.17
N TYR A 202 6.98 -2.51 -1.41
CA TYR A 202 6.07 -2.97 -2.46
C TYR A 202 5.34 -4.22 -2.02
N ASN A 203 4.17 -4.43 -2.57
CA ASN A 203 3.55 -5.73 -2.50
C ASN A 203 3.88 -6.57 -3.74
N ALA A 204 3.89 -7.86 -3.53
CA ALA A 204 4.13 -8.82 -4.58
C ALA A 204 3.22 -10.04 -4.41
N LYS A 205 2.89 -10.68 -5.53
CA LYS A 205 2.05 -11.88 -5.55
C LYS A 205 2.82 -13.10 -6.06
N THR A 206 2.44 -14.27 -5.53
CA THR A 206 2.87 -15.56 -6.05
C THR A 206 2.26 -15.82 -7.44
N ARG A 207 2.87 -16.71 -8.23
CA ARG A 207 2.25 -17.20 -9.46
C ARG A 207 1.10 -18.16 -9.18
N GLY A 208 0.15 -18.20 -10.11
CA GLY A 208 -0.88 -19.23 -10.18
C GLY A 208 -2.25 -18.77 -9.69
N ALA A 209 -3.22 -19.68 -9.74
CA ALA A 209 -4.63 -19.40 -9.46
C ALA A 209 -4.92 -19.06 -7.98
N HIS A 210 -4.04 -19.48 -7.07
CA HIS A 210 -4.17 -19.24 -5.63
C HIS A 210 -3.05 -18.33 -5.16
N TRP A 211 -2.93 -17.14 -5.75
CA TRP A 211 -1.88 -16.22 -5.35
C TRP A 211 -2.10 -15.68 -3.94
N ARG A 212 -1.01 -15.40 -3.28
CA ARG A 212 -0.94 -14.68 -2.02
C ARG A 212 -0.15 -13.42 -2.21
N GLU A 213 -0.52 -12.37 -1.52
CA GLU A 213 0.20 -11.11 -1.55
C GLU A 213 0.88 -10.83 -0.22
N GLN A 214 2.12 -10.40 -0.29
CA GLN A 214 2.95 -10.07 0.86
C GLN A 214 3.75 -8.81 0.54
N THR A 215 4.24 -8.15 1.58
CA THR A 215 5.02 -6.92 1.46
C THR A 215 6.49 -7.17 1.72
N GLY A 216 7.34 -6.66 0.84
CA GLY A 216 8.78 -6.58 0.99
C GLY A 216 9.32 -5.21 0.64
N PHE A 217 10.64 -5.05 0.65
CA PHE A 217 11.27 -3.81 0.22
C PHE A 217 12.62 -4.03 -0.46
N VAL A 218 13.03 -3.01 -1.21
CA VAL A 218 14.39 -2.84 -1.74
C VAL A 218 14.98 -1.53 -1.22
N THR A 219 16.29 -1.43 -1.23
CA THR A 219 17.03 -0.22 -0.85
C THR A 219 17.96 0.25 -1.96
N SER A 220 18.20 1.56 -2.00
CA SER A 220 19.18 2.18 -2.89
C SER A 220 19.85 3.38 -2.20
N PRO A 221 21.16 3.57 -2.34
CA PRO A 221 21.84 4.78 -1.90
C PRO A 221 21.76 5.92 -2.93
N ASP A 222 21.41 5.61 -4.19
CA ASP A 222 21.65 6.49 -5.34
C ASP A 222 20.49 6.49 -6.37
N LEU A 223 19.37 5.81 -6.08
CA LEU A 223 18.22 5.60 -6.98
C LEU A 223 18.55 4.83 -8.27
N LYS A 224 19.75 4.28 -8.38
CA LYS A 224 20.24 3.53 -9.55
C LYS A 224 20.54 2.08 -9.21
N THR A 225 21.19 1.86 -8.08
CA THR A 225 21.58 0.53 -7.60
C THR A 225 20.61 0.05 -6.55
N TRP A 226 19.81 -0.98 -6.86
CA TRP A 226 18.77 -1.48 -5.99
C TRP A 226 19.10 -2.87 -5.44
N LYS A 227 18.92 -3.04 -4.13
CA LYS A 227 19.17 -4.32 -3.45
C LYS A 227 17.91 -4.76 -2.72
N ARG A 228 17.43 -5.99 -3.01
CA ARG A 228 16.38 -6.64 -2.22
C ARG A 228 16.85 -6.95 -0.82
N PHE A 229 16.01 -6.69 0.16
CA PHE A 229 16.30 -7.11 1.53
C PHE A 229 16.23 -8.64 1.65
N GLU A 230 17.27 -9.25 2.25
CA GLU A 230 17.37 -10.72 2.36
C GLU A 230 16.26 -11.33 3.23
N GLY A 231 15.74 -10.56 4.20
CA GLY A 231 14.64 -10.95 5.08
C GLY A 231 13.23 -10.85 4.50
N ASN A 232 13.09 -10.42 3.24
CA ASN A 232 11.78 -10.34 2.56
C ASN A 232 11.05 -11.69 2.50
N PRO A 233 9.71 -11.71 2.52
CA PRO A 233 8.83 -10.58 2.79
C PRO A 233 8.83 -10.18 4.27
N VAL A 234 8.64 -8.88 4.57
CA VAL A 234 8.65 -8.35 5.94
C VAL A 234 7.26 -8.29 6.57
N ILE A 235 6.20 -8.12 5.76
CA ILE A 235 4.82 -8.34 6.21
C ILE A 235 4.32 -9.59 5.48
N ARG A 236 4.23 -10.70 6.23
CA ARG A 236 3.82 -12.01 5.73
C ARG A 236 2.34 -12.24 5.92
N ASN A 237 1.76 -13.09 5.10
CA ASN A 237 0.40 -13.59 5.37
C ASN A 237 0.31 -14.18 6.78
N GLY A 238 -0.84 -14.01 7.40
CA GLY A 238 -1.17 -14.67 8.66
C GLY A 238 -1.58 -16.13 8.46
N PRO A 239 -1.81 -16.86 9.56
CA PRO A 239 -2.29 -18.24 9.50
C PRO A 239 -3.71 -18.31 8.95
N LYS A 240 -4.13 -19.53 8.57
CA LYS A 240 -5.50 -19.79 8.12
C LYS A 240 -6.52 -19.27 9.15
N GLY A 241 -7.50 -18.52 8.68
CA GLY A 241 -8.55 -17.89 9.48
C GLY A 241 -8.17 -16.51 10.05
N SER A 242 -6.95 -16.01 9.83
CA SER A 242 -6.60 -14.62 10.17
C SER A 242 -7.16 -13.64 9.15
N VAL A 243 -7.24 -12.36 9.57
CA VAL A 243 -7.74 -11.27 8.72
C VAL A 243 -6.85 -10.97 7.52
N ASP A 244 -5.61 -11.42 7.52
CA ASP A 244 -4.60 -11.26 6.48
C ASP A 244 -4.06 -12.60 5.96
N GLU A 245 -4.90 -13.62 5.98
CA GLU A 245 -4.58 -14.97 5.51
C GLU A 245 -4.12 -14.99 4.04
N ILE A 246 -4.79 -14.21 3.19
CA ILE A 246 -4.54 -14.23 1.74
C ILE A 246 -3.63 -13.08 1.32
N PHE A 247 -3.91 -11.84 1.77
CA PHE A 247 -3.11 -10.66 1.45
C PHE A 247 -2.63 -9.94 2.71
N ALA A 248 -1.39 -9.47 2.65
CA ALA A 248 -0.74 -8.56 3.57
C ALA A 248 0.11 -7.60 2.70
N SER A 249 -0.55 -6.59 2.09
CA SER A 249 -0.06 -5.87 0.92
C SER A 249 -0.33 -4.35 0.96
N ASP A 250 -0.06 -3.66 -0.12
CA ASP A 250 -0.30 -2.23 -0.34
C ASP A 250 0.22 -1.31 0.79
N PRO A 251 1.55 -1.29 1.01
CA PRO A 251 2.14 -0.60 2.15
C PRO A 251 2.06 0.92 2.04
N CYS A 252 1.68 1.57 3.15
CA CYS A 252 1.88 2.99 3.40
C CYS A 252 2.79 3.10 4.63
N VAL A 253 4.07 3.44 4.43
CA VAL A 253 5.11 3.41 5.46
C VAL A 253 5.48 4.82 5.87
N LEU A 254 5.30 5.14 7.16
CA LEU A 254 5.51 6.46 7.73
C LEU A 254 6.32 6.37 9.03
N GLN A 255 7.18 7.36 9.27
CA GLN A 255 7.90 7.49 10.53
C GLN A 255 6.91 7.82 11.66
N TYR A 256 7.01 7.07 12.75
CA TYR A 256 6.16 7.22 13.91
C TYR A 256 6.97 7.01 15.20
N ALA A 257 6.94 7.98 16.10
CA ALA A 257 7.78 8.03 17.29
C ALA A 257 9.27 7.77 16.93
N ASP A 258 9.93 6.88 17.64
CA ASP A 258 11.33 6.49 17.37
C ASP A 258 11.46 5.37 16.33
N GLY A 259 10.38 5.02 15.64
CA GLY A 259 10.32 3.95 14.65
C GLY A 259 9.40 4.27 13.48
N TRP A 260 8.64 3.26 13.04
CA TRP A 260 7.85 3.31 11.80
C TRP A 260 6.49 2.65 11.98
N ALA A 261 5.47 3.23 11.39
CA ALA A 261 4.14 2.68 11.23
C ALA A 261 3.97 2.22 9.78
N LEU A 262 3.61 0.96 9.61
CA LEU A 262 3.35 0.33 8.31
C LEU A 262 1.85 0.01 8.25
N PHE A 263 1.10 0.90 7.65
CA PHE A 263 -0.30 0.66 7.32
C PHE A 263 -0.35 -0.26 6.10
N TYR A 264 -1.17 -1.28 6.13
CA TYR A 264 -1.24 -2.24 5.04
C TYR A 264 -2.64 -2.80 4.84
N TYR A 265 -2.88 -3.24 3.63
CA TYR A 265 -4.11 -3.88 3.19
C TYR A 265 -4.09 -5.38 3.51
N SER A 266 -5.20 -5.89 4.01
CA SER A 266 -5.39 -7.32 4.28
C SER A 266 -6.58 -7.89 3.51
N LEU A 267 -6.50 -9.17 3.14
CA LEU A 267 -7.62 -9.95 2.63
C LEU A 267 -7.69 -11.27 3.38
N ASP A 268 -8.86 -11.57 3.94
CA ASP A 268 -9.10 -12.83 4.64
C ASP A 268 -9.62 -13.94 3.72
N GLY A 269 -9.74 -15.16 4.25
CA GLY A 269 -10.26 -16.32 3.52
C GLY A 269 -11.74 -16.23 3.12
N LYS A 270 -12.48 -15.20 3.59
CA LYS A 270 -13.85 -14.89 3.19
C LYS A 270 -13.93 -13.77 2.15
N PHE A 271 -12.77 -13.35 1.61
CA PHE A 271 -12.64 -12.24 0.67
C PHE A 271 -13.16 -10.90 1.22
N VAL A 272 -12.92 -10.62 2.50
CA VAL A 272 -13.17 -9.30 3.10
C VAL A 272 -11.84 -8.58 3.24
N ALA A 273 -11.77 -7.37 2.70
CA ALA A 273 -10.54 -6.56 2.68
C ALA A 273 -10.62 -5.40 3.69
N ARG A 274 -9.52 -5.21 4.45
CA ARG A 274 -9.41 -4.25 5.56
C ARG A 274 -8.05 -3.60 5.59
N ASP A 275 -7.93 -2.45 6.26
CA ASP A 275 -6.63 -1.88 6.56
C ASP A 275 -6.19 -2.22 7.99
N LEU A 276 -4.95 -2.65 8.09
CA LEU A 276 -4.28 -3.07 9.32
C LEU A 276 -3.04 -2.21 9.58
N LEU A 277 -2.40 -2.44 10.74
CA LEU A 277 -1.17 -1.78 11.14
C LEU A 277 -0.11 -2.80 11.58
N ALA A 278 1.13 -2.48 11.25
CA ALA A 278 2.31 -3.08 11.84
C ALA A 278 3.28 -1.97 12.29
N LEU A 279 4.12 -2.24 13.28
CA LEU A 279 5.14 -1.33 13.76
C LEU A 279 6.53 -1.89 13.50
N SER A 280 7.51 -1.01 13.33
CA SER A 280 8.91 -1.41 13.13
C SER A 280 9.85 -0.40 13.79
N PRO A 281 10.87 -0.85 14.53
CA PRO A 281 11.88 0.06 15.06
C PRO A 281 12.90 0.51 14.00
N ASP A 282 13.07 -0.23 12.90
CA ASP A 282 14.21 -0.07 12.00
C ASP A 282 13.92 -0.35 10.52
N LEU A 283 12.65 -0.34 10.11
CA LEU A 283 12.20 -0.67 8.74
C LEU A 283 12.38 -2.15 8.33
N ARG A 284 13.01 -2.97 9.15
CA ARG A 284 13.38 -4.37 8.82
C ARG A 284 12.62 -5.37 9.67
N ARG A 285 12.58 -5.12 10.97
CA ARG A 285 11.86 -5.97 11.93
C ARG A 285 10.45 -5.44 12.09
N VAL A 286 9.48 -6.14 11.54
CA VAL A 286 8.08 -5.71 11.49
C VAL A 286 7.25 -6.58 12.43
N THR A 287 6.50 -5.96 13.34
CA THR A 287 5.56 -6.60 14.25
C THR A 287 4.14 -6.13 13.95
N LYS A 288 3.25 -7.05 13.62
CA LYS A 288 1.84 -6.74 13.36
C LYS A 288 1.14 -6.30 14.65
N CYS A 289 0.27 -5.29 14.54
CA CYS A 289 -0.60 -4.91 15.64
C CYS A 289 -1.83 -5.82 15.70
N GLN A 290 -2.36 -5.98 16.90
CA GLN A 290 -3.63 -6.67 17.11
C GLN A 290 -4.81 -5.74 16.79
N GLY A 291 -5.76 -6.21 15.99
CA GLY A 291 -6.98 -5.48 15.64
C GLY A 291 -6.97 -4.97 14.21
N VAL A 292 -8.04 -4.31 13.84
CA VAL A 292 -8.31 -3.73 12.51
C VAL A 292 -8.33 -2.21 12.65
N LEU A 293 -7.68 -1.48 11.73
CA LEU A 293 -7.74 -0.01 11.68
C LEU A 293 -9.01 0.47 10.99
N ILE A 294 -9.24 0.00 9.76
CA ILE A 294 -10.43 0.30 8.98
C ILE A 294 -11.10 -1.03 8.59
N ASP A 295 -12.24 -1.30 9.18
CA ASP A 295 -13.08 -2.46 8.82
C ASP A 295 -14.11 -2.06 7.76
N VAL A 296 -14.69 -3.03 7.10
CA VAL A 296 -15.84 -2.82 6.20
C VAL A 296 -17.03 -2.25 6.98
N GLY A 297 -17.83 -1.45 6.30
CA GLY A 297 -19.07 -0.93 6.87
C GLY A 297 -20.25 -1.91 6.74
N PRO A 298 -21.39 -1.60 7.34
CA PRO A 298 -22.61 -2.39 7.20
C PRO A 298 -23.12 -2.34 5.75
N LYS A 299 -24.04 -3.24 5.42
CA LYS A 299 -24.75 -3.22 4.12
C LYS A 299 -25.36 -1.83 3.88
N GLY A 300 -25.16 -1.28 2.68
CA GLY A 300 -25.60 0.06 2.29
C GLY A 300 -24.57 1.16 2.57
N SER A 301 -23.41 0.85 3.17
CA SER A 301 -22.28 1.78 3.23
C SER A 301 -21.43 1.70 1.96
N VAL A 302 -20.66 2.76 1.69
CA VAL A 302 -19.80 2.85 0.49
C VAL A 302 -18.67 1.80 0.46
N ASP A 303 -18.37 1.20 1.61
CA ASP A 303 -17.29 0.25 1.81
C ASP A 303 -17.76 -1.10 2.37
N SER A 304 -19.01 -1.45 2.13
CA SER A 304 -19.63 -2.68 2.67
C SER A 304 -18.97 -3.98 2.18
N LYS A 305 -18.13 -3.93 1.15
CA LYS A 305 -17.41 -5.07 0.59
C LYS A 305 -15.92 -5.03 0.87
N PHE A 306 -15.28 -3.89 0.61
CA PHE A 306 -13.84 -3.66 0.87
C PHE A 306 -13.61 -2.28 1.44
N ALA A 307 -12.68 -2.20 2.42
CA ALA A 307 -12.12 -0.98 2.99
C ALA A 307 -10.61 -1.17 3.09
N HIS A 308 -9.83 -0.76 2.07
CA HIS A 308 -8.45 -1.20 1.88
C HIS A 308 -7.58 -0.19 1.12
N LYS A 309 -6.27 -0.45 0.99
CA LYS A 309 -5.28 0.38 0.29
C LYS A 309 -5.06 1.74 0.96
N PRO A 310 -4.41 1.74 2.12
CA PRO A 310 -4.29 2.90 2.99
C PRO A 310 -3.43 4.02 2.41
N SER A 311 -3.83 5.26 2.66
CA SER A 311 -3.02 6.46 2.53
C SER A 311 -3.30 7.39 3.70
N VAL A 312 -2.31 7.57 4.57
CA VAL A 312 -2.48 8.33 5.81
C VAL A 312 -1.86 9.71 5.68
N PHE A 313 -2.59 10.73 6.13
CA PHE A 313 -2.20 12.13 6.05
C PHE A 313 -2.65 12.91 7.28
N PHE A 314 -1.77 13.74 7.84
CA PHE A 314 -2.07 14.59 8.99
C PHE A 314 -2.28 16.05 8.57
N HIS A 315 -3.36 16.64 9.03
CA HIS A 315 -3.67 18.05 8.75
C HIS A 315 -4.49 18.68 9.88
N ASN A 316 -4.09 19.86 10.34
CA ASN A 316 -4.81 20.65 11.34
C ASN A 316 -5.21 19.86 12.60
N GLY A 317 -4.30 19.02 13.11
CA GLY A 317 -4.53 18.23 14.33
C GLY A 317 -5.48 17.03 14.16
N ILE A 318 -5.77 16.65 12.92
CA ILE A 318 -6.61 15.49 12.55
C ILE A 318 -5.78 14.54 11.68
N LEU A 319 -5.80 13.26 12.00
CA LEU A 319 -5.27 12.21 11.13
C LEU A 319 -6.38 11.75 10.20
N TYR A 320 -6.11 11.77 8.90
CA TYR A 320 -6.98 11.31 7.82
C TYR A 320 -6.43 9.99 7.30
N HIS A 321 -7.26 8.97 7.25
CA HIS A 321 -6.96 7.67 6.67
C HIS A 321 -7.82 7.50 5.42
N PHE A 322 -7.26 7.83 4.26
CA PHE A 322 -7.90 7.58 2.97
C PHE A 322 -7.73 6.11 2.60
N TYR A 323 -8.75 5.54 2.02
CA TYR A 323 -8.77 4.15 1.61
C TYR A 323 -9.66 3.93 0.39
N CYS A 324 -9.39 2.87 -0.37
CA CYS A 324 -10.30 2.41 -1.42
C CYS A 324 -11.52 1.74 -0.77
N ALA A 325 -12.68 2.29 -1.04
CA ALA A 325 -13.97 1.80 -0.59
C ALA A 325 -14.69 1.11 -1.75
N VAL A 326 -15.23 -0.09 -1.51
CA VAL A 326 -15.95 -0.85 -2.53
C VAL A 326 -17.26 -1.37 -1.97
N SER A 327 -18.33 -1.18 -2.72
CA SER A 327 -19.63 -1.78 -2.47
C SER A 327 -20.33 -2.14 -3.79
N GLU A 328 -21.40 -2.93 -3.71
CA GLU A 328 -22.20 -3.25 -4.90
C GLU A 328 -22.99 -2.04 -5.39
N GLU A 329 -23.43 -1.17 -4.47
CA GLU A 329 -24.27 -0.01 -4.77
C GLU A 329 -23.47 1.17 -5.32
N PHE A 330 -22.31 1.47 -4.75
CA PHE A 330 -21.51 2.66 -5.07
C PHE A 330 -20.29 2.37 -5.95
N GLY A 331 -20.02 1.09 -6.25
CA GLY A 331 -18.86 0.67 -7.02
C GLY A 331 -17.55 0.83 -6.24
N ARG A 332 -16.47 1.22 -6.94
CA ARG A 332 -15.13 1.41 -6.39
C ARG A 332 -14.75 2.89 -6.41
N GLY A 333 -14.48 3.45 -5.24
CA GLY A 333 -14.04 4.83 -5.09
C GLY A 333 -13.15 5.02 -3.87
N ILE A 334 -12.82 6.24 -3.54
CA ILE A 334 -12.00 6.58 -2.39
C ILE A 334 -12.88 7.19 -1.31
N SER A 335 -12.75 6.68 -0.08
CA SER A 335 -13.38 7.20 1.13
C SER A 335 -12.31 7.63 2.14
N VAL A 336 -12.74 8.22 3.26
CA VAL A 336 -11.86 8.66 4.33
C VAL A 336 -12.45 8.41 5.69
N ALA A 337 -11.60 8.02 6.63
CA ALA A 337 -11.87 7.97 8.05
C ALA A 337 -10.93 8.93 8.79
N THR A 338 -11.35 9.49 9.92
CA THR A 338 -10.63 10.54 10.63
C THR A 338 -10.45 10.21 12.10
N SER A 339 -9.41 10.80 12.74
CA SER A 339 -9.15 10.62 14.17
C SER A 339 -10.07 11.46 15.07
N LYS A 340 -10.77 12.45 14.51
CA LYS A 340 -11.77 13.28 15.16
C LYS A 340 -12.98 13.48 14.24
N PRO A 341 -14.17 13.73 14.75
CA PRO A 341 -15.31 14.12 13.91
C PRO A 341 -14.99 15.33 13.04
N VAL A 342 -15.43 15.32 11.76
CA VAL A 342 -15.24 16.39 10.76
C VAL A 342 -16.58 16.77 10.11
#